data_c2bb7ef238f996da85857be2af65cce1
#
_entry.id   c2bb7ef238f996da85857be2af65cce1
#
_cell.length_a   1.000
_cell.length_b   1.000
_cell.length_c   1.000
_cell.angle_alpha   90.00
_cell.angle_beta   90.00
_cell.angle_gamma   90.00
#
_symmetry.space_group_name_H-M   'P 1'
#
loop_
_entity.id
_entity.type
_entity.pdbx_description
1 polymer ?
#
loop_
_entity_poly.entity_id
_entity_poly.type
_entity_poly.pdbx_seq_one_letter_code
_entity_poly.pdbx_strand_id
1 'polypeptide(L)'
;MVFSDLLLNSSCQSCQLRSTLAYTDIRLGDFWGKRYVANTRGVSAVSLVSQAGQNLFDRILPDLNCTQESYGNFLPYQSWNKTYHFSEKLRSQLLDQIRDKSVPLKKSVQTIYRNQTLRQRLKRYAKQGINLLPDTVIRKIKRFYY
;
A
#
# COMPACT_ATOMS: atom_id res chain seq x y z
N MET A 1 -10.64 4.43 2.11
CA MET A 1 -10.64 2.98 1.88
C MET A 1 -9.70 2.36 2.87
N VAL A 2 -10.14 1.45 3.73
CA VAL A 2 -9.23 0.73 4.64
C VAL A 2 -8.73 -0.47 3.86
N PHE A 3 -7.47 -0.43 3.45
CA PHE A 3 -6.82 -1.63 2.90
C PHE A 3 -6.71 -2.64 4.04
N SER A 4 -7.53 -3.67 3.98
CA SER A 4 -7.50 -4.77 4.96
C SER A 4 -6.75 -5.93 4.35
N ASP A 5 -5.69 -6.38 5.02
CA ASP A 5 -4.95 -7.58 4.63
C ASP A 5 -5.85 -8.84 4.65
N LEU A 6 -7.03 -8.75 5.29
CA LEU A 6 -8.04 -9.82 5.37
C LEU A 6 -8.59 -10.27 4.02
N LEU A 7 -8.65 -9.38 3.03
CA LEU A 7 -9.25 -9.66 1.71
C LEU A 7 -8.22 -9.94 0.62
N LEU A 8 -6.95 -10.07 0.98
CA LEU A 8 -5.92 -10.48 0.03
C LEU A 8 -6.16 -11.91 -0.44
N ASN A 9 -5.82 -12.18 -1.70
CA ASN A 9 -5.80 -13.55 -2.20
C ASN A 9 -4.82 -14.39 -1.37
N SER A 10 -5.12 -15.67 -1.15
CA SER A 10 -4.26 -16.59 -0.43
C SER A 10 -2.86 -16.70 -1.05
N SER A 11 -2.76 -16.69 -2.38
CA SER A 11 -1.49 -16.64 -3.09
C SER A 11 -0.68 -15.37 -2.82
N CYS A 12 -1.32 -14.23 -2.52
CA CYS A 12 -0.61 -13.01 -2.15
C CYS A 12 -0.02 -13.07 -0.74
N GLN A 13 -0.61 -13.88 0.14
CA GLN A 13 -0.15 -14.03 1.52
C GLN A 13 1.16 -14.84 1.60
N SER A 14 1.27 -15.87 0.78
CA SER A 14 2.44 -16.75 0.68
C SER A 14 3.32 -16.48 -0.55
N CYS A 15 3.16 -15.31 -1.18
CA CYS A 15 3.87 -14.98 -2.41
C CYS A 15 5.38 -14.88 -2.19
N GLN A 16 6.12 -15.82 -2.73
CA GLN A 16 7.58 -15.85 -2.68
C GLN A 16 8.21 -14.75 -3.56
N LEU A 17 7.51 -14.34 -4.62
CA LEU A 17 7.99 -13.31 -5.54
C LEU A 17 7.89 -11.89 -4.97
N ARG A 18 7.16 -11.70 -3.87
CA ARG A 18 6.96 -10.38 -3.28
C ARG A 18 8.24 -9.78 -2.70
N SER A 19 9.05 -10.60 -2.04
CA SER A 19 10.27 -10.19 -1.35
C SER A 19 11.54 -10.32 -2.19
N THR A 20 11.44 -10.88 -3.41
CA THR A 20 12.60 -11.08 -4.29
C THR A 20 12.50 -10.26 -5.57
N LEU A 21 13.66 -9.90 -6.11
CA LEU A 21 13.82 -9.30 -7.43
C LEU A 21 14.37 -10.33 -8.45
N ALA A 22 14.63 -11.58 -8.03
CA ALA A 22 15.38 -12.56 -8.80
C ALA A 22 14.75 -12.96 -10.15
N TYR A 23 13.45 -12.71 -10.33
CA TYR A 23 12.70 -13.14 -11.52
C TYR A 23 12.11 -11.97 -12.32
N THR A 24 12.75 -10.81 -12.25
CA THR A 24 12.27 -9.62 -12.96
C THR A 24 13.43 -8.78 -13.47
N ASP A 25 13.28 -8.20 -14.64
CA ASP A 25 14.23 -7.23 -15.19
C ASP A 25 13.94 -5.81 -14.68
N ILE A 26 12.66 -5.47 -14.57
CA ILE A 26 12.17 -4.18 -14.07
C ILE A 26 11.03 -4.44 -13.09
N ARG A 27 11.07 -3.79 -11.93
CA ARG A 27 9.96 -3.79 -10.99
C ARG A 27 9.39 -2.39 -10.85
N LEU A 28 8.08 -2.30 -11.08
CA LEU A 28 7.32 -1.06 -10.92
C LEU A 28 6.48 -1.10 -9.64
N GLY A 29 6.25 0.07 -9.06
CA GLY A 29 5.36 0.22 -7.91
C GLY A 29 5.14 1.68 -7.56
N ASP A 30 4.27 1.93 -6.59
CA ASP A 30 4.10 3.28 -6.04
C ASP A 30 5.27 3.61 -5.10
N PHE A 31 5.71 4.86 -5.14
CA PHE A 31 6.70 5.34 -4.18
C PHE A 31 6.03 5.76 -2.87
N TRP A 32 6.13 4.94 -1.83
CA TRP A 32 5.54 5.19 -0.51
C TRP A 32 6.46 5.96 0.45
N GLY A 33 7.65 6.34 0.02
CA GLY A 33 8.62 7.07 0.85
C GLY A 33 8.17 8.49 1.18
N LYS A 34 8.76 9.06 2.24
CA LYS A 34 8.38 10.38 2.76
C LYS A 34 8.66 11.54 1.80
N ARG A 35 9.68 11.39 0.95
CA ARG A 35 10.17 12.46 0.08
C ARG A 35 9.10 13.08 -0.80
N TYR A 36 8.19 12.25 -1.33
CA TYR A 36 7.16 12.68 -2.27
C TYR A 36 5.74 12.71 -1.68
N VAL A 37 5.60 12.67 -0.37
CA VAL A 37 4.29 12.62 0.31
C VAL A 37 3.38 13.81 -0.03
N ALA A 38 3.96 14.94 -0.40
CA ALA A 38 3.22 16.13 -0.81
C ALA A 38 2.86 16.16 -2.31
N ASN A 39 3.35 15.20 -3.10
CA ASN A 39 3.01 15.13 -4.52
C ASN A 39 1.61 14.53 -4.70
N THR A 40 0.67 15.36 -5.16
CA THR A 40 -0.74 14.96 -5.33
C THR A 40 -1.00 14.12 -6.58
N ARG A 41 -0.06 14.12 -7.54
CA ARG A 41 -0.14 13.29 -8.76
C ARG A 41 0.38 11.87 -8.54
N GLY A 42 1.03 11.63 -7.40
CA GLY A 42 1.74 10.38 -7.12
C GLY A 42 3.12 10.33 -7.78
N VAL A 43 3.93 9.38 -7.33
CA VAL A 43 5.26 9.10 -7.88
C VAL A 43 5.39 7.59 -7.99
N SER A 44 5.78 7.12 -9.17
CA SER A 44 6.09 5.71 -9.40
C SER A 44 7.54 5.44 -9.04
N ALA A 45 7.78 4.26 -8.49
CA ALA A 45 9.12 3.73 -8.25
C ALA A 45 9.47 2.70 -9.32
N VAL A 46 10.66 2.81 -9.89
CA VAL A 46 11.21 1.86 -10.85
C VAL A 46 12.48 1.27 -10.25
N SER A 47 12.55 -0.04 -10.14
CA SER A 47 13.76 -0.76 -9.74
C SER A 47 14.26 -1.55 -10.95
N LEU A 48 15.46 -1.24 -11.40
CA LEU A 48 16.14 -1.93 -12.49
C LEU A 48 16.99 -3.06 -11.89
N VAL A 49 16.79 -4.27 -12.34
CA VAL A 49 17.33 -5.47 -11.70
C VAL A 49 18.38 -6.16 -12.58
N SER A 50 18.16 -6.16 -13.89
CA SER A 50 19.08 -6.78 -14.85
C SER A 50 19.62 -5.78 -15.87
N GLN A 51 20.65 -6.18 -16.62
CA GLN A 51 21.16 -5.39 -17.72
C GLN A 51 20.12 -5.22 -18.83
N ALA A 52 19.27 -6.23 -19.06
CA ALA A 52 18.16 -6.13 -20.03
C ALA A 52 17.15 -5.06 -19.60
N GLY A 53 16.81 -5.01 -18.30
CA GLY A 53 15.96 -3.98 -17.73
C GLY A 53 16.58 -2.58 -17.86
N GLN A 54 17.87 -2.44 -17.58
CA GLN A 54 18.59 -1.19 -17.75
C GLN A 54 18.56 -0.71 -19.22
N ASN A 55 18.89 -1.58 -20.15
CA ASN A 55 18.90 -1.26 -21.57
C ASN A 55 17.51 -0.83 -22.09
N LEU A 56 16.45 -1.47 -21.58
CA LEU A 56 15.07 -1.09 -21.92
C LEU A 56 14.73 0.29 -21.34
N PHE A 57 15.07 0.53 -20.08
CA PHE A 57 14.79 1.78 -19.39
C PHE A 57 15.53 2.96 -20.02
N ASP A 58 16.78 2.79 -20.42
CA ASP A 58 17.61 3.82 -21.05
C ASP A 58 17.01 4.34 -22.37
N ARG A 59 16.27 3.49 -23.08
CA ARG A 59 15.57 3.88 -24.33
C ARG A 59 14.41 4.84 -24.08
N ILE A 60 13.76 4.74 -22.95
CA ILE A 60 12.59 5.56 -22.59
C ILE A 60 12.94 6.69 -21.62
N LEU A 61 14.14 6.66 -21.05
CA LEU A 61 14.58 7.66 -20.06
C LEU A 61 14.48 9.12 -20.56
N PRO A 62 14.76 9.44 -21.84
CA PRO A 62 14.61 10.82 -22.35
C PRO A 62 13.18 11.37 -22.25
N ASP A 63 12.17 10.49 -22.25
CA ASP A 63 10.76 10.87 -22.19
C ASP A 63 10.20 10.89 -20.75
N LEU A 64 11.05 10.56 -19.76
CA LEU A 64 10.65 10.43 -18.38
C LEU A 64 11.27 11.51 -17.49
N ASN A 65 10.48 11.99 -16.53
CA ASN A 65 11.01 12.83 -15.45
C ASN A 65 11.41 11.94 -14.27
N CYS A 66 12.67 11.55 -14.22
CA CYS A 66 13.20 10.60 -13.25
C CYS A 66 14.20 11.26 -12.28
N THR A 67 14.22 10.75 -11.05
CA THR A 67 15.22 11.08 -10.05
C THR A 67 15.72 9.79 -9.42
N GLN A 68 17.04 9.62 -9.37
CA GLN A 68 17.62 8.48 -8.69
C GLN A 68 17.41 8.58 -7.19
N GLU A 69 16.99 7.47 -6.58
CA GLU A 69 16.74 7.34 -5.16
C GLU A 69 17.62 6.26 -4.52
N SER A 70 17.97 6.47 -3.25
CA SER A 70 18.63 5.46 -2.47
C SER A 70 17.63 4.39 -1.99
N TYR A 71 18.06 3.15 -1.87
CA TYR A 71 17.26 2.07 -1.31
C TYR A 71 16.77 2.37 0.11
N GLY A 72 17.55 3.09 0.93
CA GLY A 72 17.16 3.50 2.28
C GLY A 72 15.93 4.42 2.31
N ASN A 73 15.76 5.24 1.28
CA ASN A 73 14.60 6.14 1.16
C ASN A 73 13.34 5.45 0.63
N PHE A 74 13.48 4.28 0.05
CA PHE A 74 12.43 3.57 -0.67
C PHE A 74 12.00 2.28 0.03
N LEU A 75 12.93 1.35 0.24
CA LEU A 75 12.65 -0.02 0.66
C LEU A 75 11.85 -0.14 1.98
N PRO A 76 12.11 0.66 3.03
CA PRO A 76 11.39 0.55 4.30
C PRO A 76 9.89 0.83 4.20
N TYR A 77 9.46 1.53 3.16
CA TYR A 77 8.06 1.92 2.94
C TYR A 77 7.33 0.99 1.99
N GLN A 78 8.04 0.04 1.39
CA GLN A 78 7.43 -0.92 0.46
C GLN A 78 6.83 -2.11 1.20
N SER A 79 5.81 -2.71 0.60
CA SER A 79 5.17 -3.92 1.13
C SER A 79 5.97 -5.21 0.85
N TRP A 80 7.17 -5.11 0.30
CA TRP A 80 7.93 -6.26 -0.19
C TRP A 80 8.28 -7.26 0.90
N ASN A 81 8.67 -6.77 2.08
CA ASN A 81 9.01 -7.59 3.25
C ASN A 81 7.90 -7.59 4.32
N LYS A 82 6.70 -7.12 3.96
CA LYS A 82 5.60 -7.05 4.91
C LYS A 82 5.03 -8.44 5.19
N THR A 83 5.00 -8.83 6.45
CA THR A 83 4.28 -10.00 6.92
C THR A 83 2.81 -9.62 7.17
N TYR A 84 1.89 -10.43 6.69
CA TYR A 84 0.46 -10.22 6.90
C TYR A 84 0.00 -11.01 8.13
N HIS A 85 -0.57 -10.29 9.10
CA HIS A 85 -1.14 -10.88 10.30
C HIS A 85 -2.64 -10.59 10.33
N PHE A 86 -3.45 -11.63 10.28
CA PHE A 86 -4.91 -11.53 10.36
C PHE A 86 -5.50 -12.80 10.95
N SER A 87 -6.75 -12.69 11.40
CA SER A 87 -7.51 -13.84 11.90
C SER A 87 -8.15 -14.58 10.72
N GLU A 88 -7.79 -15.86 10.53
CA GLU A 88 -8.40 -16.72 9.52
C GLU A 88 -9.91 -16.87 9.75
N LYS A 89 -10.35 -16.96 11.00
CA LYS A 89 -11.78 -17.00 11.35
C LYS A 89 -12.51 -15.76 10.84
N LEU A 90 -11.93 -14.57 11.06
CA LEU A 90 -12.54 -13.32 10.59
C LEU A 90 -12.51 -13.23 9.06
N ARG A 91 -11.44 -13.71 8.44
CA ARG A 91 -11.31 -13.76 6.98
C ARG A 91 -12.40 -14.64 6.36
N SER A 92 -12.57 -15.88 6.83
CA SER A 92 -13.62 -16.79 6.33
C SER A 92 -14.99 -16.16 6.48
N GLN A 93 -15.31 -15.62 7.66
CA GLN A 93 -16.58 -14.93 7.89
C GLN A 93 -16.83 -13.79 6.91
N LEU A 94 -15.81 -12.99 6.60
CA LEU A 94 -15.94 -11.88 5.65
C LEU A 94 -16.12 -12.38 4.21
N LEU A 95 -15.37 -13.40 3.81
CA LEU A 95 -15.49 -13.98 2.47
C LEU A 95 -16.87 -14.60 2.26
N ASP A 96 -17.42 -15.28 3.26
CA ASP A 96 -18.77 -15.84 3.20
C ASP A 96 -19.83 -14.73 3.09
N GLN A 97 -19.70 -13.66 3.89
CA GLN A 97 -20.58 -12.49 3.79
C GLN A 97 -20.51 -11.79 2.42
N ILE A 98 -19.34 -11.75 1.78
CA ILE A 98 -19.17 -11.10 0.46
C ILE A 98 -19.72 -12.00 -0.66
N ARG A 99 -19.62 -13.32 -0.52
CA ARG A 99 -20.15 -14.28 -1.48
C ARG A 99 -21.69 -14.37 -1.44
N ASP A 100 -22.25 -14.18 -0.27
CA ASP A 100 -23.70 -14.17 -0.09
C ASP A 100 -24.28 -12.83 -0.57
N LYS A 101 -24.91 -12.86 -1.76
CA LYS A 101 -25.53 -11.67 -2.37
C LYS A 101 -26.69 -11.10 -1.57
N SER A 102 -27.27 -11.86 -0.63
CA SER A 102 -28.32 -11.39 0.27
C SER A 102 -27.77 -10.49 1.40
N VAL A 103 -26.47 -10.58 1.67
CA VAL A 103 -25.79 -9.80 2.72
C VAL A 103 -25.35 -8.44 2.17
N PRO A 104 -25.88 -7.32 2.67
CA PRO A 104 -25.42 -6.00 2.26
C PRO A 104 -23.93 -5.81 2.56
N LEU A 105 -23.17 -5.21 1.64
CA LEU A 105 -21.73 -4.91 1.81
C LEU A 105 -21.46 -4.10 3.10
N LYS A 106 -22.41 -3.26 3.50
CA LYS A 106 -22.36 -2.51 4.78
C LYS A 106 -22.16 -3.42 5.98
N LYS A 107 -22.76 -4.63 6.00
CA LYS A 107 -22.61 -5.60 7.09
C LYS A 107 -21.16 -6.13 7.17
N SER A 108 -20.56 -6.45 6.03
CA SER A 108 -19.15 -6.89 5.96
C SER A 108 -18.20 -5.80 6.45
N VAL A 109 -18.44 -4.55 6.05
CA VAL A 109 -17.68 -3.39 6.53
C VAL A 109 -17.83 -3.21 8.05
N GLN A 110 -19.04 -3.34 8.59
CA GLN A 110 -19.29 -3.27 10.03
C GLN A 110 -18.58 -4.40 10.77
N THR A 111 -18.52 -5.61 10.21
CA THR A 111 -17.80 -6.75 10.79
C THR A 111 -16.30 -6.42 10.92
N ILE A 112 -15.68 -5.83 9.90
CA ILE A 112 -14.28 -5.36 9.97
C ILE A 112 -14.12 -4.34 11.10
N TYR A 113 -15.00 -3.35 11.20
CA TYR A 113 -14.90 -2.30 12.21
C TYR A 113 -15.07 -2.80 13.64
N ARG A 114 -15.98 -3.74 13.88
CA ARG A 114 -16.20 -4.34 15.19
C ARG A 114 -14.99 -5.12 15.69
N ASN A 115 -14.25 -5.75 14.78
CA ASN A 115 -13.05 -6.53 15.09
C ASN A 115 -11.75 -5.71 15.13
N GLN A 116 -11.82 -4.38 14.97
CA GLN A 116 -10.65 -3.51 15.13
C GLN A 116 -10.23 -3.41 16.60
N THR A 117 -8.90 -3.44 16.82
CA THR A 117 -8.32 -3.12 18.13
C THR A 117 -8.57 -1.66 18.52
N LEU A 118 -8.49 -1.34 19.80
CA LEU A 118 -8.61 0.04 20.30
C LEU A 118 -7.65 0.99 19.59
N ARG A 119 -6.38 0.57 19.40
CA ARG A 119 -5.37 1.34 18.66
C ARG A 119 -5.77 1.62 17.21
N GLN A 120 -6.35 0.63 16.52
CA GLN A 120 -6.84 0.80 15.15
C GLN A 120 -8.05 1.74 15.09
N ARG A 121 -8.96 1.66 16.07
CA ARG A 121 -10.11 2.57 16.19
C ARG A 121 -9.67 4.01 16.41
N LEU A 122 -8.74 4.24 17.35
CA LEU A 122 -8.18 5.56 17.61
C LEU A 122 -7.48 6.16 16.38
N LYS A 123 -6.66 5.36 15.68
CA LYS A 123 -6.02 5.80 14.42
C LYS A 123 -7.05 6.17 13.35
N ARG A 124 -8.15 5.45 13.27
CA ARG A 124 -9.23 5.75 12.31
C ARG A 124 -9.89 7.09 12.65
N TYR A 125 -10.26 7.30 13.91
CA TYR A 125 -10.89 8.57 14.33
C TYR A 125 -9.94 9.77 14.15
N ALA A 126 -8.67 9.60 14.48
CA ALA A 126 -7.67 10.64 14.21
C ALA A 126 -7.56 10.96 12.71
N LYS A 127 -7.54 9.96 11.83
CA LYS A 127 -7.56 10.18 10.38
C LYS A 127 -8.84 10.86 9.89
N GLN A 128 -10.00 10.50 10.45
CA GLN A 128 -11.26 11.17 10.10
C GLN A 128 -11.25 12.64 10.54
N GLY A 129 -10.75 12.93 11.75
CA GLY A 129 -10.59 14.31 12.23
C GLY A 129 -9.64 15.14 11.34
N ILE A 130 -8.50 14.53 10.92
CA ILE A 130 -7.55 15.19 10.02
C ILE A 130 -8.20 15.50 8.65
N ASN A 131 -9.04 14.61 8.12
CA ASN A 131 -9.70 14.82 6.83
C ASN A 131 -10.77 15.92 6.85
N LEU A 132 -11.17 16.41 8.01
CA LEU A 132 -12.05 17.58 8.17
C LEU A 132 -11.29 18.91 8.14
N LEU A 133 -9.96 18.86 8.17
CA LEU A 133 -9.11 20.05 8.12
C LEU A 133 -8.91 20.53 6.67
N PRO A 134 -8.67 21.84 6.46
CA PRO A 134 -8.31 22.36 5.14
C PRO A 134 -7.07 21.68 4.57
N ASP A 135 -7.02 21.50 3.25
CA ASP A 135 -5.91 20.81 2.55
C ASP A 135 -4.54 21.39 2.88
N THR A 136 -4.44 22.69 3.11
CA THR A 136 -3.20 23.37 3.51
C THR A 136 -2.67 22.85 4.84
N VAL A 137 -3.56 22.61 5.80
CA VAL A 137 -3.25 22.08 7.12
C VAL A 137 -2.89 20.58 7.03
N ILE A 138 -3.67 19.82 6.25
CA ILE A 138 -3.41 18.39 6.01
C ILE A 138 -2.00 18.18 5.42
N ARG A 139 -1.59 19.02 4.46
CA ARG A 139 -0.25 18.94 3.86
C ARG A 139 0.86 19.21 4.88
N LYS A 140 0.68 20.19 5.78
CA LYS A 140 1.63 20.47 6.86
C LYS A 140 1.74 19.28 7.81
N ILE A 141 0.61 18.72 8.28
CA ILE A 141 0.57 17.55 9.16
C ILE A 141 1.27 16.36 8.50
N LYS A 142 0.99 16.05 7.24
CA LYS A 142 1.65 14.97 6.51
C LYS A 142 3.16 15.11 6.47
N ARG A 143 3.70 16.32 6.34
CA ARG A 143 5.16 16.57 6.37
C ARG A 143 5.81 16.26 7.72
N PHE A 144 5.06 16.39 8.83
CA PHE A 144 5.58 16.10 10.17
C PHE A 144 5.47 14.62 10.57
N TYR A 145 4.46 13.90 10.07
CA TYR A 145 4.18 12.52 10.49
C TYR A 145 4.73 11.45 9.55
N TYR A 146 5.17 11.82 8.37
CA TYR A 146 5.81 10.96 7.38
C TYR A 146 7.21 11.47 7.06
#